data_39e22566fe96ea81a820ced0bc967d3b
#
_entry.id   39e22566fe96ea81a820ced0bc967d3b
#
_cell.length_a   1.000
_cell.length_b   1.000
_cell.length_c   1.000
_cell.angle_alpha   90.00
_cell.angle_beta   90.00
_cell.angle_gamma   90.00
#
_symmetry.space_group_name_H-M   'P 1'
#
loop_
_entity.id
_entity.type
_entity.pdbx_description
1 polymer ?
#
loop_
_entity_poly.entity_id
_entity_poly.type
_entity_poly.pdbx_seq_one_letter_code
_entity_poly.pdbx_strand_id
1 'polypeptide(L)'
;MIGTLIWRIKEATAVFLGKKKTQREQPKQNFPERNLKNLTPFKTQDEKLNQFLSGSSIEFIFSEFNEERVNAGGANLSHQLRLDPSLSTLKKYFPDAKYTVYSDFDLKIKGVNLKKVEKPVLQDKKTLRRHFYHLADYYKFKGMLESEADISISIDSDMFVLNENVYSLIYLTEKFGFCVPNSSAQSMNFEVETSLDTSPVTDESKGFGTTCNITPMTLSKKSQSGKMFYEKCCEIMEKEPSRASIVMWKAAWESGVYPYFLPKEFCVCRGSEGLGNEVILHVGHPSVAEFYNIKI
;
A
#
# COMPACT_ATOMS: atom_id res chain seq x y z
N MET A 1 25.75 6.63 -19.45
CA MET A 1 26.40 5.58 -18.65
C MET A 1 27.65 6.06 -17.89
N ILE A 2 28.60 6.72 -18.52
CA ILE A 2 29.86 7.17 -17.87
C ILE A 2 29.63 8.14 -16.69
N GLY A 3 28.71 9.09 -16.80
CA GLY A 3 28.39 10.06 -15.74
C GLY A 3 27.84 9.43 -14.46
N THR A 4 27.05 8.38 -14.58
CA THR A 4 26.46 7.66 -13.43
C THR A 4 27.53 6.83 -12.68
N LEU A 5 28.47 6.25 -13.41
CA LEU A 5 29.58 5.50 -12.83
C LEU A 5 30.54 6.41 -12.04
N ILE A 6 30.90 7.54 -12.61
CA ILE A 6 31.78 8.54 -11.97
C ILE A 6 31.12 9.08 -10.69
N TRP A 7 29.81 9.30 -10.72
CA TRP A 7 29.07 9.74 -9.53
C TRP A 7 29.07 8.69 -8.42
N ARG A 8 28.82 7.40 -8.73
CA ARG A 8 28.86 6.30 -7.76
C ARG A 8 30.23 6.13 -7.12
N ILE A 9 31.32 6.29 -7.90
CA ILE A 9 32.67 6.23 -7.39
C ILE A 9 32.95 7.40 -6.42
N LYS A 10 32.52 8.61 -6.74
CA LYS A 10 32.67 9.77 -5.86
C LYS A 10 31.88 9.63 -4.55
N GLU A 11 30.67 9.06 -4.60
CA GLU A 11 29.88 8.80 -3.38
C GLU A 11 30.53 7.74 -2.50
N ALA A 12 30.98 6.63 -3.09
CA ALA A 12 31.66 5.58 -2.36
C ALA A 12 32.94 6.10 -1.68
N THR A 13 33.72 6.93 -2.37
CA THR A 13 34.93 7.55 -1.83
C THR A 13 34.61 8.54 -0.70
N ALA A 14 33.52 9.30 -0.81
CA ALA A 14 33.11 10.24 0.24
C ALA A 14 32.64 9.54 1.52
N VAL A 15 31.95 8.40 1.38
CA VAL A 15 31.52 7.54 2.50
C VAL A 15 32.75 6.92 3.18
N PHE A 16 33.70 6.43 2.40
CA PHE A 16 34.94 5.81 2.92
C PHE A 16 35.82 6.82 3.67
N LEU A 17 35.83 8.09 3.26
CA LEU A 17 36.56 9.16 3.90
C LEU A 17 35.81 9.84 5.07
N GLY A 18 34.70 9.27 5.53
CA GLY A 18 33.92 9.82 6.64
C GLY A 18 33.31 11.23 6.38
N LYS A 19 33.32 11.69 5.13
CA LYS A 19 32.70 12.95 4.77
C LYS A 19 31.18 12.77 4.83
N LYS A 20 30.47 13.62 5.59
CA LYS A 20 29.01 13.66 5.60
C LYS A 20 28.51 13.66 4.16
N LYS A 21 27.54 12.77 3.85
CA LYS A 21 26.83 12.81 2.57
C LYS A 21 26.35 14.24 2.36
N THR A 22 26.90 14.92 1.39
CA THR A 22 26.26 16.12 0.85
C THR A 22 24.95 15.65 0.28
N GLN A 23 23.86 15.88 1.00
CA GLN A 23 22.54 15.75 0.41
C GLN A 23 22.61 16.60 -0.86
N ARG A 24 22.41 15.96 -2.01
CA ARG A 24 22.19 16.69 -3.25
C ARG A 24 20.95 17.54 -2.95
N GLU A 25 21.11 18.85 -2.84
CA GLU A 25 19.97 19.74 -2.92
C GLU A 25 19.30 19.42 -4.24
N GLN A 26 18.19 18.70 -4.18
CA GLN A 26 17.32 18.62 -5.32
C GLN A 26 16.95 20.07 -5.62
N PRO A 27 17.02 20.50 -6.89
CA PRO A 27 16.58 21.85 -7.23
C PRO A 27 15.20 22.01 -6.59
N LYS A 28 15.04 23.00 -5.71
CA LYS A 28 13.76 23.32 -5.10
C LYS A 28 12.83 23.61 -6.27
N GLN A 29 12.09 22.60 -6.70
CA GLN A 29 10.99 22.82 -7.61
C GLN A 29 10.01 23.67 -6.80
N ASN A 30 9.85 24.91 -7.18
CA ASN A 30 8.83 25.80 -6.63
C ASN A 30 7.46 25.29 -7.09
N PHE A 31 7.01 24.21 -6.47
CA PHE A 31 5.61 23.83 -6.56
C PHE A 31 4.82 24.84 -5.72
N PRO A 32 3.71 25.34 -6.23
CA PRO A 32 2.84 26.18 -5.41
C PRO A 32 2.48 25.41 -4.14
N GLU A 33 2.61 26.06 -2.98
CA GLU A 33 2.18 25.51 -1.70
C GLU A 33 0.75 24.99 -1.85
N ARG A 34 0.60 23.66 -1.79
CA ARG A 34 -0.72 23.03 -1.80
C ARG A 34 -1.22 22.99 -0.38
N ASN A 35 -2.16 23.87 -0.11
CA ASN A 35 -2.85 23.86 1.16
C ASN A 35 -3.93 22.77 1.12
N LEU A 36 -3.86 21.79 2.01
CA LEU A 36 -4.89 20.75 2.15
C LEU A 36 -6.32 21.32 2.29
N LYS A 37 -6.43 22.56 2.80
CA LYS A 37 -7.71 23.27 2.91
C LYS A 37 -8.30 23.71 1.56
N ASN A 38 -7.48 23.75 0.51
CA ASN A 38 -7.89 24.18 -0.83
C ASN A 38 -8.17 23.00 -1.77
N LEU A 39 -8.11 21.77 -1.26
CA LEU A 39 -8.53 20.61 -2.04
C LEU A 39 -10.05 20.72 -2.27
N THR A 40 -10.43 20.76 -3.54
CA THR A 40 -11.85 20.74 -3.91
C THR A 40 -12.28 19.29 -4.05
N PRO A 41 -13.03 18.73 -3.09
CA PRO A 41 -13.49 17.37 -3.19
C PRO A 41 -14.45 17.25 -4.38
N PHE A 42 -14.27 16.19 -5.16
CA PHE A 42 -15.23 15.80 -6.18
C PHE A 42 -16.46 15.24 -5.45
N LYS A 43 -17.55 15.99 -5.40
CA LYS A 43 -18.78 15.49 -4.77
C LYS A 43 -19.47 14.51 -5.70
N THR A 44 -19.41 13.25 -5.36
CA THR A 44 -20.28 12.27 -5.97
C THR A 44 -21.68 12.44 -5.38
N GLN A 45 -22.59 13.07 -6.12
CA GLN A 45 -24.01 13.22 -5.73
C GLN A 45 -24.83 12.01 -6.20
N ASP A 46 -24.29 10.82 -6.13
CA ASP A 46 -24.98 9.63 -6.57
C ASP A 46 -25.80 9.05 -5.41
N GLU A 47 -27.12 9.19 -5.48
CA GLU A 47 -28.05 8.62 -4.50
C GLU A 47 -27.93 7.10 -4.39
N LYS A 48 -27.58 6.41 -5.49
CA LYS A 48 -27.33 4.97 -5.49
C LYS A 48 -26.09 4.61 -4.68
N LEU A 49 -25.06 5.46 -4.73
CA LEU A 49 -23.86 5.27 -3.88
C LEU A 49 -24.22 5.39 -2.41
N ASN A 50 -25.04 6.38 -2.02
CA ASN A 50 -25.47 6.55 -0.64
C ASN A 50 -26.32 5.37 -0.14
N GLN A 51 -27.24 4.87 -0.97
CA GLN A 51 -28.00 3.66 -0.65
C GLN A 51 -27.09 2.43 -0.51
N PHE A 52 -26.13 2.29 -1.40
CA PHE A 52 -25.17 1.20 -1.36
C PHE A 52 -24.29 1.27 -0.10
N LEU A 53 -23.77 2.45 0.24
CA LEU A 53 -22.96 2.64 1.45
C LEU A 53 -23.73 2.34 2.74
N SER A 54 -25.01 2.73 2.80
CA SER A 54 -25.86 2.49 3.98
C SER A 54 -26.29 1.03 4.13
N GLY A 55 -26.28 0.25 3.05
CA GLY A 55 -26.70 -1.17 3.03
C GLY A 55 -25.56 -2.18 3.01
N SER A 56 -24.30 -1.75 2.85
CA SER A 56 -23.16 -2.65 2.68
C SER A 56 -22.26 -2.66 3.91
N SER A 57 -21.87 -3.85 4.34
CA SER A 57 -20.85 -4.02 5.37
C SER A 57 -19.46 -3.80 4.79
N ILE A 58 -18.62 -3.05 5.51
CA ILE A 58 -17.26 -2.71 5.10
C ILE A 58 -16.29 -3.17 6.18
N GLU A 59 -15.20 -3.82 5.77
CA GLU A 59 -14.11 -4.21 6.66
C GLU A 59 -12.77 -3.69 6.14
N PHE A 60 -12.06 -2.95 6.99
CA PHE A 60 -10.67 -2.54 6.74
C PHE A 60 -9.71 -3.54 7.35
N ILE A 61 -8.75 -3.98 6.54
CA ILE A 61 -7.74 -4.99 6.89
C ILE A 61 -6.37 -4.33 6.97
N PHE A 62 -5.73 -4.50 8.12
CA PHE A 62 -4.35 -4.08 8.38
C PHE A 62 -3.49 -5.30 8.67
N SER A 63 -2.18 -5.16 8.46
CA SER A 63 -1.21 -6.23 8.73
C SER A 63 0.04 -5.65 9.37
N GLU A 64 0.29 -6.01 10.63
CA GLU A 64 1.45 -5.55 11.39
C GLU A 64 2.20 -6.76 11.96
N PHE A 65 3.40 -7.00 11.42
CA PHE A 65 4.22 -8.14 11.80
C PHE A 65 5.59 -7.71 12.30
N ASN A 66 6.06 -8.36 13.36
CA ASN A 66 7.29 -8.10 14.08
C ASN A 66 7.36 -6.70 14.69
N GLU A 67 7.15 -6.62 15.99
CA GLU A 67 7.14 -5.38 16.74
C GLU A 67 8.45 -4.58 16.59
N GLU A 68 9.60 -5.27 16.66
CA GLU A 68 10.90 -4.62 16.49
C GLU A 68 11.07 -4.03 15.10
N ARG A 69 10.63 -4.73 14.06
CA ARG A 69 10.65 -4.22 12.69
C ARG A 69 9.80 -2.97 12.55
N VAL A 70 8.59 -3.01 13.10
CA VAL A 70 7.66 -1.89 13.03
C VAL A 70 8.23 -0.67 13.75
N ASN A 71 8.89 -0.88 14.87
CA ASN A 71 9.54 0.17 15.64
C ASN A 71 10.85 0.67 15.00
N ALA A 72 11.61 -0.22 14.32
CA ALA A 72 12.87 0.11 13.68
C ALA A 72 12.74 0.61 12.23
N GLY A 73 11.58 0.43 11.62
CA GLY A 73 11.38 0.67 10.21
C GLY A 73 11.18 2.13 9.85
N GLY A 74 12.22 2.86 9.53
CA GLY A 74 12.22 4.05 8.67
C GLY A 74 11.39 5.29 9.03
N ALA A 75 10.23 5.14 9.59
CA ALA A 75 9.48 6.15 10.30
C ALA A 75 9.78 5.97 11.77
N ASN A 76 10.29 6.98 12.45
CA ASN A 76 10.60 6.98 13.89
C ASN A 76 9.34 6.87 14.79
N LEU A 77 8.34 6.11 14.34
CA LEU A 77 7.05 5.97 15.00
C LEU A 77 6.79 4.50 15.31
N SER A 78 6.36 4.21 16.52
CA SER A 78 5.82 2.89 16.84
C SER A 78 4.59 2.58 16.00
N HIS A 79 4.31 1.29 15.79
CA HIS A 79 3.12 0.84 15.06
C HIS A 79 1.83 1.47 15.61
N GLN A 80 1.73 1.62 16.92
CA GLN A 80 0.56 2.21 17.57
C GLN A 80 0.40 3.69 17.21
N LEU A 81 1.51 4.46 17.19
CA LEU A 81 1.48 5.88 16.82
C LEU A 81 1.11 6.12 15.35
N ARG A 82 1.31 5.12 14.48
CA ARG A 82 0.90 5.20 13.07
C ARG A 82 -0.54 4.75 12.87
N LEU A 83 -0.91 3.63 13.47
CA LEU A 83 -2.21 3.02 13.27
C LEU A 83 -3.33 3.86 13.89
N ASP A 84 -3.15 4.45 15.08
CA ASP A 84 -4.16 5.29 15.72
C ASP A 84 -4.56 6.50 14.86
N PRO A 85 -3.65 7.33 14.33
CA PRO A 85 -4.00 8.41 13.42
C PRO A 85 -4.68 7.93 12.15
N SER A 86 -4.20 6.85 11.52
CA SER A 86 -4.81 6.27 10.33
C SER A 86 -6.25 5.83 10.59
N LEU A 87 -6.47 5.07 11.66
CA LEU A 87 -7.82 4.67 12.10
C LEU A 87 -8.74 5.87 12.37
N SER A 88 -8.21 6.92 12.99
CA SER A 88 -8.97 8.14 13.26
C SER A 88 -9.47 8.78 11.97
N THR A 89 -8.64 8.86 10.92
CA THR A 89 -9.06 9.41 9.64
C THR A 89 -10.09 8.53 8.94
N LEU A 90 -9.96 7.21 9.03
CA LEU A 90 -10.91 6.25 8.45
C LEU A 90 -12.25 6.27 9.19
N LYS A 91 -12.23 6.23 10.51
CA LYS A 91 -13.46 6.23 11.36
C LYS A 91 -14.31 7.48 11.18
N LYS A 92 -13.70 8.58 10.76
CA LYS A 92 -14.44 9.81 10.41
C LYS A 92 -15.41 9.58 9.25
N TYR A 93 -15.03 8.76 8.27
CA TYR A 93 -15.84 8.50 7.06
C TYR A 93 -16.58 7.17 7.13
N PHE A 94 -16.05 6.20 7.88
CA PHE A 94 -16.60 4.85 8.02
C PHE A 94 -16.76 4.48 9.50
N PRO A 95 -17.63 5.17 10.26
CA PRO A 95 -17.75 4.95 11.71
C PRO A 95 -18.24 3.54 12.06
N ASP A 96 -19.05 2.92 11.19
CA ASP A 96 -19.66 1.61 11.39
C ASP A 96 -18.87 0.47 10.73
N ALA A 97 -17.74 0.76 10.08
CA ALA A 97 -16.92 -0.26 9.46
C ALA A 97 -16.22 -1.12 10.53
N LYS A 98 -15.97 -2.37 10.19
CA LYS A 98 -15.12 -3.25 10.96
C LYS A 98 -13.65 -2.97 10.63
N TYR A 99 -12.80 -2.98 11.64
CA TYR A 99 -11.36 -2.77 11.53
C TYR A 99 -10.65 -4.00 12.09
N THR A 100 -9.96 -4.74 11.24
CA THR A 100 -9.24 -5.97 11.61
C THR A 100 -7.76 -5.81 11.38
N VAL A 101 -6.96 -6.21 12.35
CA VAL A 101 -5.50 -6.18 12.29
C VAL A 101 -4.96 -7.60 12.43
N TYR A 102 -4.23 -8.08 11.44
CA TYR A 102 -3.45 -9.31 11.53
C TYR A 102 -2.07 -8.99 12.10
N SER A 103 -1.66 -9.70 13.16
CA SER A 103 -0.39 -9.43 13.84
C SER A 103 0.14 -10.68 14.54
N ASP A 104 1.46 -10.80 14.65
CA ASP A 104 2.15 -11.82 15.46
C ASP A 104 2.46 -11.34 16.90
N PHE A 105 2.13 -10.10 17.23
CA PHE A 105 2.28 -9.51 18.55
C PHE A 105 0.99 -8.84 19.05
N ASP A 106 0.95 -8.51 20.32
CA ASP A 106 -0.23 -7.91 20.93
C ASP A 106 -0.30 -6.40 20.65
N LEU A 107 -1.45 -5.95 20.14
CA LEU A 107 -1.75 -4.55 19.87
C LEU A 107 -2.83 -4.06 20.82
N LYS A 108 -2.55 -2.99 21.57
CA LYS A 108 -3.50 -2.37 22.48
C LYS A 108 -4.20 -1.17 21.84
N ILE A 109 -4.97 -1.43 20.78
CA ILE A 109 -5.67 -0.38 20.05
C ILE A 109 -7.17 -0.55 20.21
N LYS A 110 -7.83 0.52 20.63
CA LYS A 110 -9.28 0.51 20.88
C LYS A 110 -10.05 0.47 19.56
N GLY A 111 -11.05 -0.42 19.51
CA GLY A 111 -11.98 -0.49 18.39
C GLY A 111 -11.39 -1.14 17.13
N VAL A 112 -10.44 -2.04 17.32
CA VAL A 112 -9.96 -2.97 16.27
C VAL A 112 -10.17 -4.40 16.74
N ASN A 113 -10.38 -5.29 15.78
CA ASN A 113 -10.40 -6.73 15.98
C ASN A 113 -9.00 -7.28 15.69
N LEU A 114 -8.28 -7.71 16.71
CA LEU A 114 -6.96 -8.31 16.55
C LEU A 114 -7.10 -9.79 16.19
N LYS A 115 -6.60 -10.16 15.02
CA LYS A 115 -6.40 -11.56 14.62
C LYS A 115 -4.93 -11.93 14.84
N LYS A 116 -4.65 -12.61 15.94
CA LYS A 116 -3.29 -13.03 16.26
C LYS A 116 -2.87 -14.21 15.39
N VAL A 117 -1.70 -14.09 14.78
CA VAL A 117 -1.10 -15.09 13.94
C VAL A 117 0.04 -15.77 14.70
N GLU A 118 -0.25 -16.94 15.28
CA GLU A 118 0.73 -17.67 16.10
C GLU A 118 1.80 -18.39 15.26
N LYS A 119 1.41 -18.91 14.11
CA LYS A 119 2.29 -19.66 13.20
C LYS A 119 2.17 -19.11 11.78
N PRO A 120 3.06 -18.19 11.39
CA PRO A 120 3.07 -17.70 10.02
C PRO A 120 3.27 -18.81 8.99
N VAL A 121 2.47 -18.78 7.93
CA VAL A 121 2.53 -19.78 6.84
C VAL A 121 3.81 -19.63 6.03
N LEU A 122 4.29 -18.40 5.86
CA LEU A 122 5.48 -18.13 5.06
C LEU A 122 6.74 -18.40 5.85
N GLN A 123 7.65 -19.15 5.26
CA GLN A 123 8.98 -19.43 5.80
C GLN A 123 10.06 -18.92 4.86
N ASP A 124 10.20 -17.62 4.74
CA ASP A 124 11.30 -17.03 3.99
C ASP A 124 12.58 -17.05 4.84
N LYS A 125 13.56 -17.83 4.39
CA LYS A 125 14.85 -18.00 5.07
C LYS A 125 15.92 -17.01 4.60
N LYS A 126 15.66 -16.24 3.54
CA LYS A 126 16.73 -15.46 2.88
C LYS A 126 17.13 -14.22 3.66
N THR A 127 16.17 -13.49 4.22
CA THR A 127 16.47 -12.34 5.08
C THR A 127 15.33 -12.10 6.08
N LEU A 128 15.64 -12.07 7.38
CA LEU A 128 14.66 -11.80 8.45
C LEU A 128 13.85 -10.52 8.21
N ARG A 129 14.50 -9.46 7.75
CA ARG A 129 13.82 -8.19 7.50
C ARG A 129 12.74 -8.30 6.41
N ARG A 130 13.03 -9.02 5.33
CA ARG A 130 12.11 -9.20 4.21
C ARG A 130 10.98 -10.14 4.55
N HIS A 131 11.25 -11.16 5.33
CA HIS A 131 10.24 -12.11 5.78
C HIS A 131 9.02 -11.42 6.37
N PHE A 132 9.19 -10.43 7.24
CA PHE A 132 8.08 -9.72 7.85
C PHE A 132 7.30 -8.82 6.88
N TYR A 133 7.97 -8.25 5.88
CA TYR A 133 7.27 -7.56 4.79
C TYR A 133 6.43 -8.52 3.97
N HIS A 134 6.98 -9.68 3.62
CA HIS A 134 6.23 -10.70 2.88
C HIS A 134 5.05 -11.22 3.70
N LEU A 135 5.21 -11.43 5.00
CA LEU A 135 4.11 -11.80 5.88
C LEU A 135 3.02 -10.73 5.91
N ALA A 136 3.38 -9.47 6.09
CA ALA A 136 2.41 -8.39 6.07
C ALA A 136 1.64 -8.35 4.75
N ASP A 137 2.32 -8.48 3.62
CA ASP A 137 1.72 -8.48 2.29
C ASP A 137 0.80 -9.70 2.09
N TYR A 138 1.23 -10.90 2.51
CA TYR A 138 0.42 -12.10 2.46
C TYR A 138 -0.89 -11.95 3.24
N TYR A 139 -0.81 -11.45 4.48
CA TYR A 139 -2.01 -11.29 5.31
C TYR A 139 -2.92 -10.13 4.86
N LYS A 140 -2.44 -9.20 4.04
CA LYS A 140 -3.29 -8.26 3.33
C LYS A 140 -4.19 -8.98 2.32
N PHE A 141 -3.62 -9.87 1.50
CA PHE A 141 -4.41 -10.69 0.56
C PHE A 141 -5.35 -11.64 1.28
N LYS A 142 -4.80 -12.43 2.21
CA LYS A 142 -5.56 -13.42 2.95
C LYS A 142 -6.68 -12.80 3.78
N GLY A 143 -6.41 -11.68 4.43
CA GLY A 143 -7.40 -10.98 5.25
C GLY A 143 -8.61 -10.50 4.46
N MET A 144 -8.41 -10.05 3.22
CA MET A 144 -9.51 -9.68 2.33
C MET A 144 -10.35 -10.91 1.92
N LEU A 145 -9.70 -12.05 1.67
CA LEU A 145 -10.39 -13.30 1.33
C LEU A 145 -11.18 -13.87 2.50
N GLU A 146 -10.68 -13.71 3.73
CA GLU A 146 -11.31 -14.19 4.97
C GLU A 146 -12.40 -13.23 5.49
N SER A 147 -12.53 -12.06 4.92
CA SER A 147 -13.54 -11.09 5.32
C SER A 147 -14.95 -11.56 4.97
N GLU A 148 -15.87 -11.44 5.92
CA GLU A 148 -17.29 -11.68 5.71
C GLU A 148 -18.05 -10.45 5.25
N ALA A 149 -17.41 -9.28 5.22
CA ALA A 149 -18.01 -8.03 4.78
C ALA A 149 -18.31 -8.04 3.27
N ASP A 150 -19.29 -7.25 2.84
CA ASP A 150 -19.62 -7.09 1.42
C ASP A 150 -18.45 -6.50 0.64
N ILE A 151 -17.71 -5.61 1.29
CA ILE A 151 -16.46 -5.03 0.75
C ILE A 151 -15.37 -5.09 1.80
N SER A 152 -14.25 -5.69 1.43
CA SER A 152 -13.02 -5.67 2.21
C SER A 152 -11.99 -4.75 1.56
N ILE A 153 -11.24 -4.01 2.38
CA ILE A 153 -10.24 -3.03 1.95
C ILE A 153 -8.97 -3.26 2.75
N SER A 154 -7.90 -3.62 2.08
CA SER A 154 -6.58 -3.68 2.71
C SER A 154 -5.87 -2.34 2.59
N ILE A 155 -5.39 -1.82 3.70
CA ILE A 155 -4.75 -0.50 3.80
C ILE A 155 -3.57 -0.54 4.77
N ASP A 156 -2.54 0.27 4.53
CA ASP A 156 -1.40 0.40 5.44
C ASP A 156 -1.71 1.30 6.64
N SER A 157 -1.08 1.00 7.77
CA SER A 157 -1.26 1.75 9.02
C SER A 157 -0.79 3.20 8.99
N ASP A 158 -0.09 3.58 7.95
CA ASP A 158 0.43 4.92 7.70
C ASP A 158 -0.23 5.62 6.51
N MET A 159 -1.46 5.22 6.17
CA MET A 159 -2.28 5.88 5.17
C MET A 159 -3.37 6.73 5.81
N PHE A 160 -3.48 7.98 5.38
CA PHE A 160 -4.45 8.95 5.91
C PHE A 160 -5.47 9.33 4.86
N VAL A 161 -6.74 9.21 5.22
CA VAL A 161 -7.87 9.66 4.40
C VAL A 161 -8.11 11.14 4.63
N LEU A 162 -8.18 11.91 3.56
CA LEU A 162 -8.30 13.37 3.62
C LEU A 162 -9.73 13.88 3.49
N ASN A 163 -10.55 13.22 2.68
CA ASN A 163 -11.87 13.74 2.35
C ASN A 163 -12.87 12.62 1.98
N GLU A 164 -14.12 13.04 1.79
CA GLU A 164 -15.26 12.16 1.51
C GLU A 164 -15.18 11.42 0.15
N ASN A 165 -14.30 11.83 -0.77
CA ASN A 165 -14.11 11.10 -2.02
C ASN A 165 -13.61 9.67 -1.83
N VAL A 166 -13.16 9.32 -0.62
CA VAL A 166 -12.86 7.94 -0.25
C VAL A 166 -14.07 7.00 -0.46
N TYR A 167 -15.30 7.50 -0.43
CA TYR A 167 -16.49 6.73 -0.75
C TYR A 167 -16.51 6.22 -2.20
N SER A 168 -15.83 6.93 -3.12
CA SER A 168 -15.68 6.46 -4.49
C SER A 168 -14.92 5.15 -4.60
N LEU A 169 -14.04 4.85 -3.62
CA LEU A 169 -13.35 3.57 -3.53
C LEU A 169 -14.35 2.40 -3.41
N ILE A 170 -15.38 2.59 -2.60
CA ILE A 170 -16.45 1.59 -2.41
C ILE A 170 -17.25 1.40 -3.71
N TYR A 171 -17.63 2.52 -4.35
CA TYR A 171 -18.37 2.48 -5.62
C TYR A 171 -17.56 1.79 -6.73
N LEU A 172 -16.28 2.11 -6.86
CA LEU A 172 -15.40 1.47 -7.84
C LEU A 172 -15.24 -0.04 -7.57
N THR A 173 -15.16 -0.41 -6.29
CA THR A 173 -15.07 -1.82 -5.91
C THR A 173 -16.34 -2.60 -6.25
N GLU A 174 -17.53 -2.04 -5.96
CA GLU A 174 -18.78 -2.69 -6.34
C GLU A 174 -18.91 -2.83 -7.86
N LYS A 175 -18.51 -1.80 -8.60
CA LYS A 175 -18.62 -1.79 -10.06
C LYS A 175 -17.65 -2.75 -10.76
N PHE A 176 -16.41 -2.82 -10.31
CA PHE A 176 -15.33 -3.56 -10.97
C PHE A 176 -14.98 -4.86 -10.25
N GLY A 177 -15.53 -5.08 -9.06
CA GLY A 177 -15.32 -6.28 -8.26
C GLY A 177 -14.08 -6.24 -7.39
N PHE A 178 -12.97 -5.68 -7.87
CA PHE A 178 -11.75 -5.48 -7.09
C PHE A 178 -10.87 -4.42 -7.72
N CYS A 179 -10.16 -3.69 -6.87
CA CYS A 179 -9.31 -2.58 -7.30
C CYS A 179 -7.96 -2.66 -6.61
N VAL A 180 -6.95 -2.12 -7.30
CA VAL A 180 -5.59 -1.95 -6.77
C VAL A 180 -5.08 -0.55 -7.08
N PRO A 181 -4.16 0.01 -6.28
CA PRO A 181 -3.66 1.35 -6.57
C PRO A 181 -2.71 1.33 -7.76
N ASN A 182 -2.72 2.43 -8.49
CA ASN A 182 -1.76 2.64 -9.55
C ASN A 182 -0.34 2.79 -8.98
N SER A 183 0.65 2.19 -9.63
CA SER A 183 2.04 2.36 -9.25
C SER A 183 2.63 3.63 -9.84
N SER A 184 3.56 4.25 -9.10
CA SER A 184 4.43 5.31 -9.64
C SER A 184 5.43 4.77 -10.67
N ALA A 185 5.76 3.49 -10.60
CA ALA A 185 6.57 2.78 -11.59
C ALA A 185 5.65 2.05 -12.56
N GLN A 186 5.45 2.63 -13.72
CA GLN A 186 4.49 2.11 -14.70
C GLN A 186 5.06 1.03 -15.62
N SER A 187 6.34 0.77 -15.59
CA SER A 187 6.96 -0.24 -16.42
C SER A 187 7.40 -1.44 -15.61
N MET A 188 7.34 -2.60 -16.25
CA MET A 188 7.77 -3.89 -15.70
C MET A 188 9.28 -4.09 -15.80
N ASN A 189 10.07 -3.04 -15.80
CA ASN A 189 11.52 -3.19 -15.77
C ASN A 189 11.97 -3.54 -14.34
N PHE A 190 11.89 -4.81 -14.00
CA PHE A 190 12.28 -5.34 -12.70
C PHE A 190 13.77 -5.34 -12.42
N GLU A 191 14.62 -5.02 -13.39
CA GLU A 191 16.05 -4.90 -13.12
C GLU A 191 16.34 -3.87 -12.03
N VAL A 192 15.51 -2.85 -11.91
CA VAL A 192 15.62 -1.85 -10.85
C VAL A 192 15.18 -2.41 -9.49
N GLU A 193 14.24 -3.35 -9.49
CA GLU A 193 13.69 -3.94 -8.27
C GLU A 193 14.44 -5.18 -7.80
N THR A 194 15.17 -5.86 -8.68
CA THR A 194 15.99 -7.02 -8.31
C THR A 194 17.10 -6.69 -7.31
N SER A 195 17.55 -5.44 -7.27
CA SER A 195 18.45 -4.96 -6.22
C SER A 195 17.83 -5.07 -4.81
N LEU A 196 16.54 -5.33 -4.71
CA LEU A 196 15.77 -5.45 -3.49
C LEU A 196 15.40 -6.91 -3.16
N ASP A 197 16.08 -7.87 -3.74
CA ASP A 197 15.89 -9.29 -3.45
C ASP A 197 14.50 -9.83 -3.82
N THR A 198 14.15 -9.68 -5.06
CA THR A 198 12.87 -10.11 -5.60
C THR A 198 13.06 -11.27 -6.56
N SER A 199 12.04 -12.11 -6.69
CA SER A 199 12.02 -13.14 -7.72
C SER A 199 12.12 -12.54 -9.11
N PRO A 200 12.86 -13.17 -10.01
CA PRO A 200 12.92 -12.72 -11.39
C PRO A 200 11.54 -12.75 -12.03
N VAL A 201 11.34 -11.86 -12.99
CA VAL A 201 10.17 -11.92 -13.88
C VAL A 201 10.15 -13.25 -14.59
N THR A 202 8.99 -13.87 -14.73
CA THR A 202 8.91 -15.14 -15.44
C THR A 202 9.31 -14.96 -16.91
N ASP A 203 10.00 -15.95 -17.46
CA ASP A 203 10.43 -15.92 -18.87
C ASP A 203 9.24 -15.80 -19.82
N GLU A 204 8.09 -16.30 -19.43
CA GLU A 204 6.85 -16.29 -20.22
C GLU A 204 6.37 -14.88 -20.52
N SER A 205 6.40 -13.98 -19.55
CA SER A 205 5.95 -12.61 -19.75
C SER A 205 6.98 -11.72 -20.42
N LYS A 206 8.25 -12.11 -20.40
CA LYS A 206 9.36 -11.29 -20.91
C LYS A 206 9.42 -9.88 -20.32
N GLY A 207 8.87 -9.68 -19.12
CA GLY A 207 8.77 -8.38 -18.46
C GLY A 207 7.63 -7.48 -18.96
N PHE A 208 6.70 -7.99 -19.75
CA PHE A 208 5.52 -7.23 -20.15
C PHE A 208 4.48 -7.16 -19.04
N GLY A 209 3.79 -6.06 -18.95
CA GLY A 209 2.71 -5.81 -18.00
C GLY A 209 2.87 -4.52 -17.20
N THR A 210 2.08 -4.37 -16.18
CA THR A 210 2.06 -3.18 -15.33
C THR A 210 2.12 -3.61 -13.87
N THR A 211 3.04 -3.04 -13.11
CA THR A 211 3.03 -3.19 -11.65
C THR A 211 2.00 -2.27 -11.02
N CYS A 212 1.56 -2.63 -9.83
CA CYS A 212 0.69 -1.81 -9.00
C CYS A 212 1.29 -1.63 -7.61
N ASN A 213 0.86 -0.60 -6.92
CA ASN A 213 1.07 -0.51 -5.48
C ASN A 213 0.18 -1.52 -4.76
N ILE A 214 0.51 -1.78 -3.50
CA ILE A 214 -0.16 -2.81 -2.73
C ILE A 214 -1.36 -2.28 -1.94
N THR A 215 -1.40 -0.99 -1.59
CA THR A 215 -2.48 -0.40 -0.79
C THR A 215 -2.90 0.98 -1.28
N PRO A 216 -4.21 1.30 -1.20
CA PRO A 216 -5.32 0.45 -0.77
C PRO A 216 -5.72 -0.58 -1.83
N MET A 217 -5.90 -1.84 -1.43
CA MET A 217 -6.52 -2.86 -2.28
C MET A 217 -7.94 -3.13 -1.82
N THR A 218 -8.83 -3.48 -2.75
CA THR A 218 -10.22 -3.74 -2.42
C THR A 218 -10.74 -5.02 -3.05
N LEU A 219 -11.74 -5.62 -2.39
CA LEU A 219 -12.43 -6.81 -2.89
C LEU A 219 -13.91 -6.74 -2.55
N SER A 220 -14.78 -6.87 -3.55
CA SER A 220 -16.20 -7.14 -3.34
C SER A 220 -16.42 -8.63 -3.10
N LYS A 221 -17.17 -8.99 -2.06
CA LYS A 221 -17.53 -10.38 -1.73
C LYS A 221 -18.18 -11.12 -2.89
N LYS A 222 -18.87 -10.39 -3.77
CA LYS A 222 -19.53 -10.94 -4.98
C LYS A 222 -18.56 -11.22 -6.12
N SER A 223 -17.36 -10.67 -6.08
CA SER A 223 -16.39 -10.75 -7.19
C SER A 223 -15.67 -12.10 -7.19
N GLN A 224 -16.08 -13.01 -8.05
CA GLN A 224 -15.37 -14.26 -8.23
C GLN A 224 -13.98 -14.06 -8.83
N SER A 225 -13.85 -13.13 -9.79
CA SER A 225 -12.56 -12.80 -10.39
C SER A 225 -11.58 -12.21 -9.38
N GLY A 226 -12.07 -11.30 -8.50
CA GLY A 226 -11.23 -10.73 -7.45
C GLY A 226 -10.78 -11.78 -6.42
N LYS A 227 -11.66 -12.71 -6.04
CA LYS A 227 -11.30 -13.84 -5.18
C LYS A 227 -10.20 -14.68 -5.83
N MET A 228 -10.41 -15.11 -7.05
CA MET A 228 -9.43 -15.92 -7.80
C MET A 228 -8.07 -15.20 -7.92
N PHE A 229 -8.07 -13.89 -8.13
CA PHE A 229 -6.85 -13.09 -8.18
C PHE A 229 -6.09 -13.10 -6.85
N TYR A 230 -6.76 -12.82 -5.73
CA TYR A 230 -6.11 -12.79 -4.41
C TYR A 230 -5.76 -14.18 -3.89
N GLU A 231 -6.54 -15.22 -4.21
CA GLU A 231 -6.17 -16.62 -3.96
C GLU A 231 -4.88 -16.99 -4.69
N LYS A 232 -4.75 -16.56 -5.96
CA LYS A 232 -3.52 -16.76 -6.72
C LYS A 232 -2.34 -15.98 -6.12
N CYS A 233 -2.55 -14.77 -5.61
CA CYS A 233 -1.53 -14.03 -4.88
C CYS A 233 -1.04 -14.80 -3.64
N CYS A 234 -1.95 -15.37 -2.86
CA CYS A 234 -1.61 -16.19 -1.70
C CYS A 234 -0.83 -17.45 -2.12
N GLU A 235 -1.29 -18.16 -3.15
CA GLU A 235 -0.62 -19.36 -3.68
C GLU A 235 0.82 -19.08 -4.11
N ILE A 236 1.04 -17.98 -4.83
CA ILE A 236 2.38 -17.57 -5.27
C ILE A 236 3.26 -17.23 -4.05
N MET A 237 2.73 -16.47 -3.09
CA MET A 237 3.46 -16.10 -1.88
C MET A 237 3.84 -17.32 -1.03
N GLU A 238 3.00 -18.34 -0.95
CA GLU A 238 3.27 -19.58 -0.21
C GLU A 238 4.38 -20.41 -0.85
N LYS A 239 4.46 -20.40 -2.18
CA LYS A 239 5.49 -21.13 -2.93
C LYS A 239 6.80 -20.37 -3.00
N GLU A 240 6.73 -19.09 -3.31
CA GLU A 240 7.87 -18.23 -3.61
C GLU A 240 7.61 -16.80 -3.07
N PRO A 241 7.82 -16.56 -1.77
CA PRO A 241 7.61 -15.24 -1.18
C PRO A 241 8.41 -14.16 -1.91
N SER A 242 7.71 -13.11 -2.35
CA SER A 242 8.29 -11.98 -3.07
C SER A 242 7.56 -10.69 -2.73
N ARG A 243 8.00 -9.56 -3.31
CA ARG A 243 7.29 -8.28 -3.14
C ARG A 243 5.88 -8.38 -3.71
N ALA A 244 4.92 -7.84 -2.99
CA ALA A 244 3.53 -7.94 -3.37
C ALA A 244 3.23 -7.37 -4.78
N SER A 245 3.90 -6.31 -5.21
CA SER A 245 3.75 -5.77 -6.57
C SER A 245 4.10 -6.78 -7.66
N ILE A 246 5.13 -7.61 -7.43
CA ILE A 246 5.54 -8.68 -8.34
C ILE A 246 4.56 -9.85 -8.27
N VAL A 247 4.16 -10.23 -7.06
CA VAL A 247 3.18 -11.29 -6.83
C VAL A 247 1.86 -10.98 -7.53
N MET A 248 1.36 -9.76 -7.38
CA MET A 248 0.12 -9.31 -8.01
C MET A 248 0.23 -9.30 -9.54
N TRP A 249 1.37 -8.92 -10.07
CA TRP A 249 1.63 -9.00 -11.49
C TRP A 249 1.66 -10.45 -12.00
N LYS A 250 2.39 -11.35 -11.30
CA LYS A 250 2.39 -12.79 -11.63
C LYS A 250 0.98 -13.38 -11.56
N ALA A 251 0.22 -13.03 -10.52
CA ALA A 251 -1.16 -13.48 -10.36
C ALA A 251 -2.06 -13.03 -11.51
N ALA A 252 -1.94 -11.78 -11.94
CA ALA A 252 -2.67 -11.27 -13.09
C ALA A 252 -2.28 -12.00 -14.38
N TRP A 253 -0.98 -12.20 -14.58
CA TRP A 253 -0.46 -12.89 -15.77
C TRP A 253 -0.92 -14.35 -15.84
N GLU A 254 -0.78 -15.10 -14.76
CA GLU A 254 -1.11 -16.53 -14.71
C GLU A 254 -2.63 -16.80 -14.75
N SER A 255 -3.42 -15.94 -14.12
CA SER A 255 -4.87 -16.10 -14.06
C SER A 255 -5.62 -15.47 -15.24
N GLY A 256 -4.99 -14.56 -15.97
CA GLY A 256 -5.66 -13.72 -16.97
C GLY A 256 -6.66 -12.72 -16.39
N VAL A 257 -6.65 -12.52 -15.06
CA VAL A 257 -7.55 -11.62 -14.34
C VAL A 257 -6.80 -10.34 -13.97
N TYR A 258 -7.32 -9.21 -14.43
CA TYR A 258 -6.72 -7.92 -14.19
C TYR A 258 -7.59 -7.05 -13.29
N PRO A 259 -7.01 -6.39 -12.26
CA PRO A 259 -7.72 -5.48 -11.39
C PRO A 259 -8.09 -4.18 -12.10
N TYR A 260 -9.07 -3.47 -11.55
CA TYR A 260 -9.24 -2.07 -11.89
C TYR A 260 -8.17 -1.23 -11.16
N PHE A 261 -7.42 -0.42 -11.93
CA PHE A 261 -6.43 0.48 -11.36
C PHE A 261 -7.08 1.75 -10.84
N LEU A 262 -6.94 1.96 -9.54
CA LEU A 262 -7.44 3.17 -8.90
C LEU A 262 -6.73 4.43 -9.43
N PRO A 263 -7.45 5.53 -9.56
CA PRO A 263 -6.84 6.83 -9.79
C PRO A 263 -5.76 7.16 -8.76
N LYS A 264 -4.78 7.97 -9.16
CA LYS A 264 -3.58 8.24 -8.35
C LYS A 264 -3.87 8.91 -7.01
N GLU A 265 -4.94 9.68 -6.93
CA GLU A 265 -5.41 10.33 -5.72
C GLU A 265 -5.73 9.39 -4.56
N PHE A 266 -5.97 8.10 -4.83
CA PHE A 266 -6.21 7.09 -3.79
C PHE A 266 -4.92 6.50 -3.21
N CYS A 267 -3.76 6.80 -3.78
CA CYS A 267 -2.47 6.32 -3.28
C CYS A 267 -1.35 7.29 -3.63
N VAL A 268 -1.24 8.37 -2.88
CA VAL A 268 -0.18 9.36 -3.07
C VAL A 268 1.04 8.96 -2.24
N CYS A 269 2.06 8.44 -2.90
CA CYS A 269 3.29 7.93 -2.27
C CYS A 269 4.48 8.89 -2.36
N ARG A 270 4.34 10.01 -3.09
CA ARG A 270 5.37 11.05 -3.21
C ARG A 270 4.74 12.43 -3.12
N GLY A 271 5.43 13.36 -2.52
CA GLY A 271 4.92 14.71 -2.35
C GLY A 271 4.53 15.43 -3.64
N SER A 272 5.14 15.09 -4.77
CA SER A 272 4.88 15.70 -6.08
C SER A 272 3.85 14.96 -6.94
N GLU A 273 3.26 13.88 -6.45
CA GLU A 273 2.31 13.06 -7.25
C GLU A 273 0.89 13.60 -7.24
N GLY A 274 0.52 14.34 -6.22
CA GLY A 274 -0.83 14.90 -6.08
C GLY A 274 -1.13 15.99 -7.08
N LEU A 275 -2.39 16.05 -7.51
CA LEU A 275 -2.92 17.06 -8.45
C LEU A 275 -3.85 18.10 -7.79
N GLY A 276 -3.97 18.07 -6.46
CA GLY A 276 -4.88 18.91 -5.70
C GLY A 276 -6.23 18.26 -5.39
N ASN A 277 -6.40 17.00 -5.74
CA ASN A 277 -7.59 16.19 -5.52
C ASN A 277 -7.30 14.92 -4.70
N GLU A 278 -6.21 14.92 -3.94
CA GLU A 278 -5.75 13.78 -3.15
C GLU A 278 -6.86 13.28 -2.19
N VAL A 279 -7.02 11.98 -2.13
CA VAL A 279 -8.00 11.31 -1.28
C VAL A 279 -7.31 10.54 -0.15
N ILE A 280 -6.24 9.81 -0.47
CA ILE A 280 -5.46 9.04 0.50
C ILE A 280 -3.98 9.35 0.31
N LEU A 281 -3.32 9.74 1.40
CA LEU A 281 -1.88 9.96 1.48
C LEU A 281 -1.20 8.80 2.19
N HIS A 282 -0.10 8.30 1.64
CA HIS A 282 0.78 7.33 2.28
C HIS A 282 1.88 8.07 3.07
N VAL A 283 1.54 8.53 4.26
CA VAL A 283 2.37 9.43 5.06
C VAL A 283 3.63 8.78 5.64
N GLY A 284 3.73 7.45 5.64
CA GLY A 284 4.96 6.74 5.96
C GLY A 284 6.11 7.01 5.00
N HIS A 285 5.83 7.59 3.83
CA HIS A 285 6.86 8.13 2.95
C HIS A 285 7.24 9.55 3.40
N PRO A 286 8.50 9.78 3.82
CA PRO A 286 8.92 11.07 4.37
C PRO A 286 8.63 12.26 3.45
N SER A 287 8.77 12.07 2.14
CA SER A 287 8.47 13.10 1.14
C SER A 287 7.01 13.53 1.10
N VAL A 288 6.08 12.64 1.47
CA VAL A 288 4.65 12.95 1.55
C VAL A 288 4.37 13.77 2.81
N ALA A 289 4.83 13.29 3.97
CA ALA A 289 4.63 13.99 5.23
C ALA A 289 5.21 15.41 5.19
N GLU A 290 6.41 15.57 4.65
CA GLU A 290 7.07 16.89 4.50
C GLU A 290 6.29 17.77 3.53
N PHE A 291 5.95 17.29 2.33
CA PHE A 291 5.27 18.08 1.30
C PHE A 291 3.90 18.60 1.74
N TYR A 292 3.14 17.79 2.45
CA TYR A 292 1.81 18.15 2.95
C TYR A 292 1.83 18.73 4.37
N ASN A 293 3.02 18.97 4.93
CA ASN A 293 3.22 19.50 6.28
C ASN A 293 2.40 18.74 7.35
N ILE A 294 2.39 17.41 7.23
CA ILE A 294 1.69 16.54 8.18
C ILE A 294 2.64 16.30 9.36
N LYS A 295 2.23 16.75 10.54
CA LYS A 295 2.88 16.39 11.80
C LYS A 295 2.28 15.07 12.27
N ILE A 296 3.10 14.04 12.27
CA ILE A 296 2.75 12.72 12.76
C ILE A 296 3.23 12.62 14.21
#